data_1110b6dbc71316f97de94bbf2383f1ff
#
_entry.id   1110b6dbc71316f97de94bbf2383f1ff
#
_cell.length_a   1.000
_cell.length_b   1.000
_cell.length_c   1.000
_cell.angle_alpha   90.00
_cell.angle_beta   90.00
_cell.angle_gamma   90.00
#
_symmetry.space_group_name_H-M   'P 1'
#
loop_
_entity.id
_entity.type
_entity.pdbx_description
1 polymer ?
#
loop_
_entity_poly.entity_id
_entity_poly.type
_entity_poly.pdbx_seq_one_letter_code
_entity_poly.pdbx_strand_id
1 'polypeptide(L)'
;DSSRITLTLSDSIRLGSVFTIEPDRRTLSLDLQPKPEDSYRMAMLPGAIEDYFEQTNDSLSFQFNFKALEDFGTLRFELENSKPKDYPMLIELLDEKDDFVQQVYITSAQDAVFEYVNPGTYSIRITVDSNGNRRYDTGNFLQKRNPERIIYVPETIEVRANWEERLRFRLLD
;
A
#
# COMPACT_ATOMS: atom_id res chain seq x y z
N ASP A 1 -14.63 9.87 -22.20
CA ASP A 1 -15.28 11.18 -22.22
C ASP A 1 -15.47 11.68 -20.79
N SER A 2 -14.62 12.61 -20.34
CA SER A 2 -14.62 13.13 -18.96
C SER A 2 -15.90 13.90 -18.60
N SER A 3 -16.68 14.37 -19.56
CA SER A 3 -17.96 15.05 -19.28
C SER A 3 -19.01 14.11 -18.70
N ARG A 4 -18.83 12.80 -18.88
CA ARG A 4 -19.70 11.72 -18.37
C ARG A 4 -19.26 11.18 -17.02
N ILE A 5 -18.20 11.73 -16.43
CA ILE A 5 -17.72 11.38 -15.11
C ILE A 5 -18.05 12.54 -14.16
N THR A 6 -18.70 12.23 -13.05
CA THR A 6 -19.02 13.22 -12.03
C THR A 6 -18.49 12.78 -10.68
N LEU A 7 -17.94 13.73 -9.94
CA LEU A 7 -17.57 13.56 -8.55
C LEU A 7 -18.42 14.51 -7.71
N THR A 8 -19.08 13.98 -6.70
CA THR A 8 -19.89 14.74 -5.76
C THR A 8 -19.43 14.53 -4.33
N LEU A 9 -19.51 15.60 -3.55
CA LEU A 9 -19.33 15.58 -2.11
C LEU A 9 -20.70 15.55 -1.45
N SER A 10 -20.93 14.61 -0.53
CA SER A 10 -22.18 14.47 0.23
C SER A 10 -23.44 14.51 -0.67
N ASP A 11 -23.37 13.85 -1.83
CA ASP A 11 -24.44 13.71 -2.84
C ASP A 11 -24.95 15.01 -3.48
N SER A 12 -24.41 16.16 -3.10
CA SER A 12 -25.01 17.46 -3.50
C SER A 12 -24.01 18.40 -4.20
N ILE A 13 -22.76 18.40 -3.80
CA ILE A 13 -21.75 19.35 -4.31
C ILE A 13 -20.94 18.68 -5.41
N ARG A 14 -21.13 19.12 -6.66
CA ARG A 14 -20.30 18.67 -7.78
C ARG A 14 -18.92 19.30 -7.66
N LEU A 15 -17.90 18.45 -7.56
CA LEU A 15 -16.52 18.91 -7.53
C LEU A 15 -15.97 19.02 -8.96
N GLY A 16 -15.23 20.09 -9.23
CA GLY A 16 -14.36 20.16 -10.38
C GLY A 16 -13.21 19.18 -10.16
N SER A 17 -13.17 18.13 -10.94
CA SER A 17 -12.15 17.09 -10.80
C SER A 17 -11.29 17.02 -12.05
N VAL A 18 -9.99 16.82 -11.84
CA VAL A 18 -9.06 16.51 -12.91
C VAL A 18 -8.84 14.99 -12.90
N PHE A 19 -9.32 14.35 -13.95
CA PHE A 19 -9.04 12.94 -14.20
C PHE A 19 -7.89 12.85 -15.19
N THR A 20 -6.91 12.01 -14.87
CA THR A 20 -5.76 11.73 -15.73
C THR A 20 -5.73 10.25 -16.06
N ILE A 21 -5.61 9.93 -17.35
CA ILE A 21 -5.33 8.56 -17.78
C ILE A 21 -3.82 8.40 -17.73
N GLU A 22 -3.36 7.45 -16.93
CA GLU A 22 -1.94 7.16 -16.78
C GLU A 22 -1.31 6.62 -18.09
N PRO A 23 0.02 6.67 -18.21
CA PRO A 23 0.72 6.19 -19.41
C PRO A 23 0.48 4.71 -19.75
N ASP A 24 0.11 3.90 -18.76
CA ASP A 24 -0.26 2.49 -18.94
C ASP A 24 -1.59 2.30 -19.68
N ARG A 25 -2.37 3.37 -19.85
CA ARG A 25 -3.71 3.39 -20.45
C ARG A 25 -4.72 2.45 -19.79
N ARG A 26 -4.48 2.03 -18.56
CA ARG A 26 -5.33 1.14 -17.77
C ARG A 26 -5.77 1.75 -16.46
N THR A 27 -5.05 2.79 -16.02
CA THR A 27 -5.28 3.45 -14.75
C THR A 27 -5.86 4.85 -14.98
N LEU A 28 -6.98 5.13 -14.34
CA LEU A 28 -7.57 6.47 -14.28
C LEU A 28 -7.28 7.04 -12.89
N SER A 29 -6.42 8.06 -12.84
CA SER A 29 -6.08 8.76 -11.62
C SER A 29 -7.01 9.95 -11.40
N LEU A 30 -7.37 10.17 -10.14
CA LEU A 30 -8.17 11.29 -9.69
C LEU A 30 -7.33 12.15 -8.74
N ASP A 31 -7.06 13.40 -9.12
CA ASP A 31 -6.45 14.36 -8.21
C ASP A 31 -7.53 15.01 -7.34
N LEU A 32 -7.51 14.68 -6.06
CA LEU A 32 -8.46 15.10 -5.06
C LEU A 32 -7.73 15.55 -3.80
N GLN A 33 -8.16 16.67 -3.23
CA GLN A 33 -7.75 17.10 -1.89
C GLN A 33 -8.86 16.78 -0.90
N PRO A 34 -8.91 15.55 -0.38
CA PRO A 34 -10.00 15.11 0.46
C PRO A 34 -9.92 15.74 1.84
N LYS A 35 -11.09 15.95 2.45
CA LYS A 35 -11.19 16.25 3.87
C LYS A 35 -11.60 14.99 4.63
N PRO A 36 -11.08 14.78 5.84
CA PRO A 36 -11.55 13.72 6.70
C PRO A 36 -13.05 13.78 6.91
N GLU A 37 -13.69 12.62 7.05
CA GLU A 37 -15.13 12.43 7.28
C GLU A 37 -16.04 12.79 6.11
N ASP A 38 -15.54 13.45 5.06
CA ASP A 38 -16.34 13.71 3.87
C ASP A 38 -16.66 12.41 3.11
N SER A 39 -17.89 12.32 2.63
CA SER A 39 -18.36 11.23 1.77
C SER A 39 -18.34 11.67 0.31
N TYR A 40 -17.67 10.93 -0.52
CA TYR A 40 -17.55 11.20 -1.94
C TYR A 40 -18.26 10.14 -2.75
N ARG A 41 -18.93 10.56 -3.81
CA ARG A 41 -19.51 9.65 -4.80
C ARG A 41 -18.98 10.00 -6.20
N MET A 42 -18.38 9.02 -6.84
CA MET A 42 -18.02 9.09 -8.25
C MET A 42 -19.03 8.30 -9.07
N ALA A 43 -19.61 8.94 -10.05
CA ALA A 43 -20.52 8.29 -10.99
C ALA A 43 -19.97 8.43 -12.42
N MET A 44 -20.01 7.33 -13.16
CA MET A 44 -19.66 7.26 -14.57
C MET A 44 -20.90 6.84 -15.35
N LEU A 45 -21.33 7.69 -16.28
CA LEU A 45 -22.42 7.35 -17.18
C LEU A 45 -21.96 6.38 -18.27
N PRO A 46 -22.87 5.67 -18.94
CA PRO A 46 -22.53 4.82 -20.07
C PRO A 46 -21.72 5.57 -21.14
N GLY A 47 -20.67 4.94 -21.62
CA GLY A 47 -19.77 5.53 -22.61
C GLY A 47 -18.79 6.59 -22.04
N ALA A 48 -18.58 6.63 -20.73
CA ALA A 48 -17.55 7.47 -20.13
C ALA A 48 -16.14 6.95 -20.43
N ILE A 49 -15.97 5.64 -20.45
CA ILE A 49 -14.73 4.93 -20.77
C ILE A 49 -15.02 4.01 -21.97
N GLU A 50 -14.06 3.94 -22.88
CA GLU A 50 -14.07 3.06 -24.05
C GLU A 50 -12.75 2.29 -24.07
N ASP A 51 -12.82 0.98 -24.25
CA ASP A 51 -11.65 0.13 -24.33
C ASP A 51 -11.09 0.06 -25.78
N TYR A 52 -10.01 -0.72 -25.94
CA TYR A 52 -9.36 -0.90 -27.25
C TYR A 52 -10.27 -1.59 -28.30
N PHE A 53 -11.30 -2.31 -27.85
CA PHE A 53 -12.26 -3.04 -28.71
C PHE A 53 -13.55 -2.23 -28.95
N GLU A 54 -13.54 -0.92 -28.68
CA GLU A 54 -14.69 -0.02 -28.80
C GLU A 54 -15.88 -0.41 -27.89
N GLN A 55 -15.61 -1.17 -26.83
CA GLN A 55 -16.61 -1.46 -25.82
C GLN A 55 -16.62 -0.37 -24.76
N THR A 56 -17.82 0.05 -24.38
CA THR A 56 -18.00 1.12 -23.41
C THR A 56 -18.51 0.57 -22.07
N ASN A 57 -18.25 1.32 -20.98
CA ASN A 57 -18.81 0.99 -19.68
C ASN A 57 -20.31 1.24 -19.62
N ASP A 58 -20.98 0.44 -18.79
CA ASP A 58 -22.33 0.75 -18.28
C ASP A 58 -22.26 1.82 -17.20
N SER A 59 -23.42 2.17 -16.59
CA SER A 59 -23.44 3.07 -15.43
C SER A 59 -22.69 2.47 -14.25
N LEU A 60 -21.68 3.17 -13.76
CA LEU A 60 -20.90 2.78 -12.58
C LEU A 60 -21.02 3.87 -11.51
N SER A 61 -21.11 3.45 -10.25
CA SER A 61 -21.12 4.35 -9.10
C SER A 61 -20.25 3.79 -8.00
N PHE A 62 -19.35 4.64 -7.49
CA PHE A 62 -18.44 4.32 -6.38
C PHE A 62 -18.66 5.35 -5.27
N GLN A 63 -18.81 4.86 -4.06
CA GLN A 63 -18.86 5.71 -2.88
C GLN A 63 -17.64 5.40 -2.02
N PHE A 64 -16.97 6.45 -1.53
CA PHE A 64 -15.78 6.31 -0.70
C PHE A 64 -15.67 7.48 0.28
N ASN A 65 -15.03 7.20 1.41
CA ASN A 65 -14.80 8.16 2.49
C ASN A 65 -13.31 8.17 2.81
N PHE A 66 -12.83 9.30 3.32
CA PHE A 66 -11.47 9.42 3.84
C PHE A 66 -11.52 9.47 5.36
N LYS A 67 -10.70 8.65 5.99
CA LYS A 67 -10.51 8.67 7.43
C LYS A 67 -9.68 9.88 7.86
N ALA A 68 -9.87 10.35 9.08
CA ALA A 68 -9.00 11.33 9.70
C ALA A 68 -7.61 10.72 9.98
N LEU A 69 -6.58 11.55 10.09
CA LEU A 69 -5.22 11.07 10.39
C LEU A 69 -5.16 10.37 11.76
N GLU A 70 -5.98 10.83 12.69
CA GLU A 70 -6.13 10.27 14.04
C GLU A 70 -6.79 8.88 14.06
N ASP A 71 -7.42 8.45 12.97
CA ASP A 71 -7.98 7.10 12.83
C ASP A 71 -6.90 6.05 12.51
N PHE A 72 -5.70 6.49 12.18
CA PHE A 72 -4.59 5.61 11.85
C PHE A 72 -3.56 5.58 12.99
N GLY A 73 -2.83 4.47 13.07
CA GLY A 73 -1.64 4.35 13.90
C GLY A 73 -0.36 4.40 13.08
N THR A 74 0.75 4.48 13.78
CA THR A 74 2.10 4.35 13.22
C THR A 74 2.77 3.15 13.87
N LEU A 75 3.41 2.31 13.07
CA LEU A 75 4.26 1.23 13.57
C LEU A 75 5.71 1.52 13.22
N ARG A 76 6.56 1.56 14.25
CA ARG A 76 8.01 1.63 14.13
C ARG A 76 8.62 0.27 14.41
N PHE A 77 9.25 -0.31 13.41
CA PHE A 77 9.96 -1.57 13.52
C PHE A 77 11.47 -1.30 13.63
N GLU A 78 12.03 -1.69 14.77
CA GLU A 78 13.45 -1.53 15.10
C GLU A 78 14.15 -2.88 14.92
N LEU A 79 15.10 -2.94 13.99
CA LEU A 79 15.86 -4.16 13.69
C LEU A 79 17.22 -4.12 14.38
N GLU A 80 17.40 -4.96 15.38
CA GLU A 80 18.65 -5.06 16.13
C GLU A 80 19.59 -6.12 15.53
N ASN A 81 20.90 -5.95 15.72
CA ASN A 81 21.97 -6.89 15.33
C ASN A 81 22.07 -7.15 13.80
N SER A 82 21.50 -6.28 12.96
CA SER A 82 21.70 -6.37 11.52
C SER A 82 23.12 -5.97 11.11
N LYS A 83 23.64 -6.63 10.09
CA LYS A 83 24.99 -6.39 9.56
C LYS A 83 24.92 -5.78 8.17
N PRO A 84 25.95 -5.07 7.69
CA PRO A 84 25.94 -4.49 6.34
C PRO A 84 25.61 -5.49 5.23
N LYS A 85 25.98 -6.75 5.39
CA LYS A 85 25.69 -7.83 4.41
C LYS A 85 24.20 -8.24 4.35
N ASP A 86 23.42 -7.87 5.36
CA ASP A 86 22.00 -8.22 5.42
C ASP A 86 21.13 -7.23 4.62
N TYR A 87 21.72 -6.11 4.17
CA TYR A 87 21.02 -5.09 3.38
C TYR A 87 21.29 -5.22 1.89
N PRO A 88 20.40 -4.73 1.05
CA PRO A 88 19.09 -4.12 1.39
C PRO A 88 18.04 -5.13 1.84
N MET A 89 17.02 -4.63 2.56
CA MET A 89 15.90 -5.43 3.03
C MET A 89 14.56 -4.82 2.64
N LEU A 90 13.61 -5.67 2.36
CA LEU A 90 12.21 -5.36 2.20
C LEU A 90 11.48 -5.79 3.47
N ILE A 91 10.91 -4.84 4.20
CA ILE A 91 10.14 -5.08 5.42
C ILE A 91 8.67 -4.96 5.06
N GLU A 92 7.93 -6.04 5.16
CA GLU A 92 6.52 -6.11 4.78
C GLU A 92 5.65 -6.25 6.02
N LEU A 93 4.59 -5.46 6.07
CA LEU A 93 3.52 -5.53 7.07
C LEU A 93 2.40 -6.39 6.48
N LEU A 94 1.98 -7.41 7.21
CA LEU A 94 0.93 -8.35 6.83
C LEU A 94 -0.20 -8.28 7.86
N ASP A 95 -1.44 -8.43 7.42
CA ASP A 95 -2.60 -8.49 8.30
C ASP A 95 -2.76 -9.88 8.95
N GLU A 96 -3.84 -10.08 9.72
CA GLU A 96 -4.17 -11.34 10.40
C GLU A 96 -4.38 -12.53 9.46
N LYS A 97 -4.55 -12.29 8.16
CA LYS A 97 -4.73 -13.31 7.13
C LYS A 97 -3.47 -13.56 6.32
N ASP A 98 -2.35 -12.94 6.72
CA ASP A 98 -1.11 -12.89 5.96
C ASP A 98 -1.22 -12.14 4.63
N ASP A 99 -2.27 -11.31 4.46
CA ASP A 99 -2.40 -10.46 3.28
C ASP A 99 -1.48 -9.23 3.40
N PHE A 100 -0.89 -8.85 2.26
CA PHE A 100 0.01 -7.70 2.17
C PHE A 100 -0.73 -6.38 2.45
N VAL A 101 -0.18 -5.57 3.35
CA VAL A 101 -0.72 -4.25 3.70
C VAL A 101 0.19 -3.13 3.22
N GLN A 102 1.46 -3.16 3.63
CA GLN A 102 2.42 -2.08 3.34
C GLN A 102 3.85 -2.63 3.35
N GLN A 103 4.77 -1.95 2.68
CA GLN A 103 6.19 -2.30 2.72
C GLN A 103 7.07 -1.08 2.88
N VAL A 104 8.21 -1.27 3.54
CA VAL A 104 9.29 -0.29 3.68
C VAL A 104 10.59 -0.94 3.19
N TYR A 105 11.31 -0.22 2.35
CA TYR A 105 12.60 -0.66 1.82
C TYR A 105 13.74 0.05 2.56
N ILE A 106 14.61 -0.71 3.21
CA ILE A 106 15.76 -0.17 3.95
C ILE A 106 17.07 -0.64 3.34
N THR A 107 18.02 0.29 3.21
CA THR A 107 19.33 0.05 2.59
C THR A 107 20.48 0.07 3.60
N SER A 108 20.20 0.39 4.83
CA SER A 108 21.17 0.47 5.93
C SER A 108 20.47 0.25 7.27
N ALA A 109 21.22 0.20 8.35
CA ALA A 109 20.68 0.08 9.71
C ALA A 109 19.84 1.32 10.09
N GLN A 110 18.54 1.22 9.89
CA GLN A 110 17.53 2.24 10.22
C GLN A 110 16.21 1.56 10.56
N ASP A 111 15.35 2.26 11.27
CA ASP A 111 14.01 1.79 11.56
C ASP A 111 13.15 1.76 10.30
N ALA A 112 12.29 0.76 10.20
CA ALA A 112 11.21 0.76 9.23
C ALA A 112 9.96 1.38 9.86
N VAL A 113 9.46 2.46 9.28
CA VAL A 113 8.28 3.18 9.79
C VAL A 113 7.13 2.98 8.83
N PHE A 114 6.04 2.43 9.35
CA PHE A 114 4.77 2.26 8.63
C PHE A 114 3.81 3.33 9.14
N GLU A 115 3.48 4.28 8.29
CA GLU A 115 2.55 5.36 8.59
C GLU A 115 1.15 5.04 8.07
N TYR A 116 0.14 5.64 8.67
CA TYR A 116 -1.26 5.50 8.26
C TYR A 116 -1.77 4.05 8.26
N VAL A 117 -1.34 3.27 9.24
CA VAL A 117 -1.76 1.89 9.42
C VAL A 117 -3.14 1.86 10.08
N ASN A 118 -4.09 1.13 9.52
CA ASN A 118 -5.39 0.94 10.18
C ASN A 118 -5.20 0.24 11.53
N PRO A 119 -6.02 0.54 12.55
CA PRO A 119 -6.02 -0.25 13.76
C PRO A 119 -6.28 -1.74 13.48
N GLY A 120 -5.48 -2.60 14.10
CA GLY A 120 -5.56 -4.05 13.88
C GLY A 120 -4.30 -4.77 14.34
N THR A 121 -4.28 -6.08 14.18
CA THR A 121 -3.15 -6.94 14.51
C THR A 121 -2.35 -7.26 13.25
N TYR A 122 -1.04 -7.16 13.35
CA TYR A 122 -0.14 -7.31 12.21
C TYR A 122 1.04 -8.21 12.53
N SER A 123 1.58 -8.81 11.48
CA SER A 123 2.85 -9.54 11.49
C SER A 123 3.85 -8.89 10.54
N ILE A 124 5.13 -9.19 10.73
CA ILE A 124 6.19 -8.65 9.88
C ILE A 124 6.94 -9.79 9.19
N ARG A 125 7.14 -9.62 7.89
CA ARG A 125 8.00 -10.45 7.05
C ARG A 125 9.16 -9.60 6.52
N ILE A 126 10.38 -10.13 6.64
CA ILE A 126 11.59 -9.49 6.16
C ILE A 126 12.13 -10.32 4.99
N THR A 127 12.36 -9.69 3.86
CA THR A 127 13.07 -10.27 2.72
C THR A 127 14.42 -9.60 2.57
N VAL A 128 15.50 -10.39 2.57
CA VAL A 128 16.86 -9.89 2.24
C VAL A 128 16.96 -9.82 0.73
N ASP A 129 16.83 -8.60 0.19
CA ASP A 129 16.80 -8.33 -1.24
C ASP A 129 18.25 -8.29 -1.79
N SER A 130 18.78 -9.44 -2.16
CA SER A 130 20.18 -9.60 -2.53
C SER A 130 20.58 -8.94 -3.86
N ASN A 131 19.60 -8.62 -4.70
CA ASN A 131 19.81 -8.02 -6.02
C ASN A 131 19.30 -6.58 -6.15
N GLY A 132 18.61 -6.05 -5.13
CA GLY A 132 18.16 -4.67 -5.07
C GLY A 132 16.94 -4.37 -5.94
N ASN A 133 16.17 -5.38 -6.32
CA ASN A 133 15.02 -5.20 -7.23
C ASN A 133 13.70 -4.89 -6.51
N ARG A 134 13.71 -4.82 -5.19
CA ARG A 134 12.59 -4.47 -4.29
C ARG A 134 11.41 -5.45 -4.32
N ARG A 135 11.71 -6.70 -4.58
CA ARG A 135 10.72 -7.80 -4.55
C ARG A 135 11.41 -9.10 -4.18
N TYR A 136 10.65 -10.05 -3.66
CA TYR A 136 11.15 -11.38 -3.40
C TYR A 136 11.45 -12.14 -4.70
N ASP A 137 12.65 -12.69 -4.79
CA ASP A 137 13.06 -13.56 -5.88
C ASP A 137 13.15 -15.02 -5.46
N THR A 138 12.44 -15.85 -6.21
CA THR A 138 12.55 -17.30 -6.08
C THR A 138 13.92 -17.76 -6.61
N GLY A 139 14.40 -18.87 -6.10
CA GLY A 139 15.62 -19.50 -6.63
C GLY A 139 15.46 -19.92 -8.10
N ASN A 140 16.60 -20.10 -8.78
CA ASN A 140 16.63 -20.63 -10.12
C ASN A 140 17.60 -21.82 -10.17
N PHE A 141 17.06 -23.03 -10.30
CA PHE A 141 17.86 -24.27 -10.29
C PHE A 141 18.86 -24.33 -11.44
N LEU A 142 18.46 -23.92 -12.64
CA LEU A 142 19.33 -23.96 -13.82
C LEU A 142 20.51 -22.99 -13.71
N GLN A 143 20.30 -21.85 -13.04
CA GLN A 143 21.33 -20.84 -12.79
C GLN A 143 22.06 -21.06 -11.47
N LYS A 144 21.75 -22.13 -10.73
CA LYS A 144 22.29 -22.41 -9.39
C LYS A 144 22.14 -21.22 -8.43
N ARG A 145 21.05 -20.47 -8.54
CA ARG A 145 20.72 -19.32 -7.69
C ARG A 145 19.75 -19.75 -6.60
N ASN A 146 20.12 -19.56 -5.35
CA ASN A 146 19.23 -19.78 -4.22
C ASN A 146 18.12 -18.71 -4.17
N PRO A 147 16.94 -19.03 -3.59
CA PRO A 147 15.94 -18.02 -3.28
C PRO A 147 16.49 -17.01 -2.27
N GLU A 148 15.91 -15.84 -2.25
CA GLU A 148 16.23 -14.84 -1.23
C GLU A 148 15.77 -15.29 0.15
N ARG A 149 16.51 -14.83 1.17
CA ARG A 149 16.22 -15.20 2.56
C ARG A 149 15.00 -14.45 3.04
N ILE A 150 14.00 -15.20 3.51
CA ILE A 150 12.82 -14.68 4.20
C ILE A 150 12.93 -14.97 5.68
N ILE A 151 12.56 -13.99 6.51
CA ILE A 151 12.51 -14.09 7.96
C ILE A 151 11.14 -13.62 8.39
N TYR A 152 10.41 -14.46 9.10
CA TYR A 152 9.16 -14.10 9.74
C TYR A 152 9.45 -13.69 11.18
N VAL A 153 8.98 -12.51 11.57
CA VAL A 153 9.03 -12.05 12.96
C VAL A 153 7.96 -12.82 13.73
N PRO A 154 8.33 -13.57 14.77
CA PRO A 154 7.35 -14.44 15.45
C PRO A 154 6.33 -13.68 16.28
N GLU A 155 6.63 -12.44 16.65
CA GLU A 155 5.74 -11.56 17.41
C GLU A 155 4.76 -10.86 16.48
N THR A 156 3.50 -10.81 16.89
CA THR A 156 2.49 -9.94 16.30
C THR A 156 2.39 -8.64 17.08
N ILE A 157 1.93 -7.58 16.44
CA ILE A 157 1.74 -6.28 17.08
C ILE A 157 0.35 -5.74 16.82
N GLU A 158 -0.29 -5.22 17.87
CA GLU A 158 -1.55 -4.51 17.78
C GLU A 158 -1.28 -3.03 17.54
N VAL A 159 -1.70 -2.52 16.38
CA VAL A 159 -1.64 -1.09 16.05
C VAL A 159 -2.95 -0.43 16.46
N ARG A 160 -2.86 0.68 17.19
CA ARG A 160 -4.00 1.46 17.68
C ARG A 160 -4.06 2.82 16.99
N ALA A 161 -5.28 3.33 16.83
CA ALA A 161 -5.51 4.67 16.31
C ALA A 161 -4.79 5.73 17.14
N ASN A 162 -4.21 6.70 16.47
CA ASN A 162 -3.52 7.85 17.08
C ASN A 162 -2.35 7.49 18.02
N TRP A 163 -1.74 6.32 17.82
CA TRP A 163 -0.59 5.87 18.60
C TRP A 163 0.58 5.47 17.70
N GLU A 164 1.81 5.66 18.21
CA GLU A 164 3.02 5.05 17.66
C GLU A 164 3.35 3.80 18.47
N GLU A 165 3.20 2.65 17.85
CA GLU A 165 3.61 1.37 18.42
C GLU A 165 5.04 1.03 17.98
N ARG A 166 5.78 0.30 18.82
CA ARG A 166 7.17 -0.08 18.54
C ARG A 166 7.36 -1.57 18.73
N LEU A 167 7.91 -2.19 17.70
CA LEU A 167 8.29 -3.60 17.72
C LEU A 167 9.81 -3.70 17.52
N ARG A 168 10.49 -4.37 18.43
CA ARG A 168 11.92 -4.66 18.31
C ARG A 168 12.13 -6.11 17.98
N PHE A 169 12.96 -6.36 17.00
CA PHE A 169 13.32 -7.71 16.62
C PHE A 169 14.84 -7.82 16.46
N ARG A 170 15.41 -8.85 17.08
CA ARG A 170 16.84 -9.13 16.97
C ARG A 170 17.09 -10.16 15.88
N LEU A 171 17.80 -9.74 14.85
CA LEU A 171 18.20 -10.64 13.77
C LEU A 171 19.18 -11.68 14.32
N LEU A 172 18.85 -12.96 14.15
CA LEU A 172 19.73 -14.07 14.52
C LEU A 172 20.60 -14.44 13.32
N ASP A 173 21.87 -14.74 13.59
CA ASP A 173 22.90 -15.14 12.58
C ASP A 173 22.55 -16.45 11.87
#